data_10e154fbd5a4d0f04ff361f373bb43cc
#
_entry.id   10e154fbd5a4d0f04ff361f373bb43cc
#
_cell.length_a   1.000
_cell.length_b   1.000
_cell.length_c   1.000
_cell.angle_alpha   90.00
_cell.angle_beta   90.00
_cell.angle_gamma   90.00
#
_symmetry.space_group_name_H-M   'P 1'
#
loop_
_entity.id
_entity.type
_entity.pdbx_description
1 polymer ?
#
loop_
_entity_poly.entity_id
_entity_poly.type
_entity_poly.pdbx_seq_one_letter_code
_entity_poly.pdbx_strand_id
1 'polypeptide(L)'
;SALPAGSAQVIEIEGAQWLQLQFGNYSLGATGRLTITGPTGDVQTFNQQQLVAWEGLTGIFNGSRLTVTLEPGGGETATASVAKVIIGLPATTGTESAEAAAPQALRSLFGSNLGQFIPPPPERKPFPTPPEEGAALPADAEIEAICGANDDRTSSSHKFSGRIMPIGCTGWIIEGGAILTAGHCIGSGTQTLEFNVPSSLSNGTTVSPSIQHQYKIISNSIVDGYTGVGNDWAVFKVLPNTQAGKTPIQAPGGGFKVS
;
A
#
# COMPACT_ATOMS: atom_id res chain seq x y z
N SER A 1 8.73 17.97 5.83
CA SER A 1 8.37 19.41 5.64
C SER A 1 7.09 19.72 6.40
N ALA A 2 7.08 20.84 7.12
CA ALA A 2 5.88 21.31 7.83
C ALA A 2 4.86 21.84 6.82
N LEU A 3 3.58 21.54 7.06
CA LEU A 3 2.47 22.03 6.24
C LEU A 3 1.98 23.36 6.78
N PRO A 4 1.83 24.39 5.96
CA PRO A 4 1.23 25.64 6.37
C PRO A 4 -0.27 25.44 6.57
N ALA A 5 -0.79 25.87 7.73
CA ALA A 5 -2.22 25.82 8.03
C ALA A 5 -3.00 26.78 7.12
N GLY A 6 -4.18 26.34 6.66
CA GLY A 6 -5.06 27.13 5.82
C GLY A 6 -4.64 27.30 4.36
N SER A 7 -3.60 26.59 3.91
CA SER A 7 -3.16 26.59 2.50
C SER A 7 -2.97 25.19 1.96
N ALA A 8 -3.02 25.07 0.64
CA ALA A 8 -2.74 23.82 -0.04
C ALA A 8 -1.25 23.72 -0.38
N GLN A 9 -0.64 22.60 -0.08
CA GLN A 9 0.72 22.27 -0.51
C GLN A 9 0.68 21.19 -1.57
N VAL A 10 1.43 21.37 -2.65
CA VAL A 10 1.60 20.37 -3.71
C VAL A 10 2.87 19.58 -3.43
N ILE A 11 2.74 18.26 -3.52
CA ILE A 11 3.84 17.29 -3.49
C ILE A 11 3.85 16.63 -4.86
N GLU A 12 4.94 16.79 -5.60
CA GLU A 12 5.09 16.25 -6.95
C GLU A 12 6.42 15.54 -7.07
N ILE A 13 6.38 14.29 -7.54
CA ILE A 13 7.55 13.44 -7.73
C ILE A 13 7.50 12.92 -9.17
N GLU A 14 8.31 13.52 -10.02
CA GLU A 14 8.39 13.16 -11.43
C GLU A 14 8.72 11.67 -11.60
N GLY A 15 8.02 10.98 -12.49
CA GLY A 15 8.21 9.55 -12.78
C GLY A 15 7.54 8.60 -11.78
N ALA A 16 6.99 9.09 -10.67
CA ALA A 16 6.22 8.25 -9.76
C ALA A 16 4.92 7.78 -10.43
N GLN A 17 4.61 6.49 -10.29
CA GLN A 17 3.36 5.90 -10.76
C GLN A 17 2.23 6.05 -9.74
N TRP A 18 2.59 6.05 -8.48
CA TRP A 18 1.69 6.32 -7.37
C TRP A 18 2.48 6.91 -6.19
N LEU A 19 1.77 7.59 -5.31
CA LEU A 19 2.30 8.21 -4.10
C LEU A 19 1.49 7.79 -2.88
N GLN A 20 2.19 7.61 -1.75
CA GLN A 20 1.62 7.44 -0.44
C GLN A 20 2.41 8.30 0.55
N LEU A 21 1.73 9.00 1.46
CA LEU A 21 2.37 9.88 2.42
C LEU A 21 2.36 9.26 3.82
N GLN A 22 3.45 9.48 4.54
CA GLN A 22 3.55 9.24 5.97
C GLN A 22 3.73 10.59 6.65
N PHE A 23 2.77 10.97 7.47
CA PHE A 23 2.87 12.14 8.32
C PHE A 23 3.61 11.78 9.62
N GLY A 24 4.49 12.69 10.06
CA GLY A 24 5.23 12.59 11.32
C GLY A 24 4.53 13.34 12.45
N ASN A 25 5.13 14.46 12.88
CA ASN A 25 4.50 15.29 13.92
C ASN A 25 3.21 15.92 13.38
N TYR A 26 2.09 15.60 14.02
CA TYR A 26 0.80 16.16 13.65
C TYR A 26 -0.11 16.36 14.86
N SER A 27 -0.87 17.46 14.81
CA SER A 27 -1.94 17.78 15.74
C SER A 27 -3.00 18.56 14.95
N LEU A 28 -4.17 17.97 14.76
CA LEU A 28 -5.24 18.59 13.99
C LEU A 28 -6.24 19.34 14.89
N GLY A 29 -6.17 19.13 16.21
CA GLY A 29 -7.18 19.61 17.13
C GLY A 29 -8.48 18.80 17.06
N ALA A 30 -9.53 19.26 17.71
CA ALA A 30 -10.80 18.55 17.83
C ALA A 30 -11.60 18.53 16.51
N THR A 31 -11.57 19.63 15.76
CA THR A 31 -12.37 19.82 14.54
C THR A 31 -11.57 20.00 13.26
N GLY A 32 -10.23 20.12 13.37
CA GLY A 32 -9.35 20.27 12.22
C GLY A 32 -9.36 19.03 11.30
N ARG A 33 -8.98 19.26 10.06
CA ARG A 33 -8.96 18.25 8.98
C ARG A 33 -7.66 18.30 8.22
N LEU A 34 -7.21 17.12 7.81
CA LEU A 34 -6.11 16.95 6.86
C LEU A 34 -6.68 16.25 5.62
N THR A 35 -6.65 16.92 4.48
CA THR A 35 -7.20 16.42 3.22
C THR A 35 -6.09 16.23 2.21
N ILE A 36 -6.05 15.06 1.59
CA ILE A 36 -5.14 14.70 0.51
C ILE A 36 -5.98 14.47 -0.74
N THR A 37 -5.61 15.12 -1.85
CA THR A 37 -6.27 14.99 -3.15
C THR A 37 -5.26 14.51 -4.18
N GLY A 38 -5.58 13.41 -4.84
CA GLY A 38 -4.82 12.87 -5.96
C GLY A 38 -5.20 13.50 -7.31
N PRO A 39 -4.39 13.31 -8.35
CA PRO A 39 -4.64 13.90 -9.68
C PRO A 39 -5.87 13.32 -10.38
N THR A 40 -6.29 12.12 -10.00
CA THR A 40 -7.49 11.44 -10.53
C THR A 40 -8.79 11.88 -9.84
N GLY A 41 -8.71 12.81 -8.89
CA GLY A 41 -9.85 13.28 -8.12
C GLY A 41 -10.16 12.44 -6.87
N ASP A 42 -9.36 11.41 -6.59
CA ASP A 42 -9.45 10.69 -5.32
C ASP A 42 -9.10 11.61 -4.16
N VAL A 43 -9.90 11.54 -3.10
CA VAL A 43 -9.74 12.37 -1.91
C VAL A 43 -9.73 11.50 -0.68
N GLN A 44 -8.81 11.77 0.26
CA GLN A 44 -8.81 11.19 1.59
C GLN A 44 -8.77 12.29 2.63
N THR A 45 -9.70 12.26 3.58
CA THR A 45 -9.75 13.23 4.67
C THR A 45 -9.60 12.51 6.01
N PHE A 46 -8.79 13.06 6.87
CA PHE A 46 -8.55 12.60 8.23
C PHE A 46 -9.00 13.65 9.25
N ASN A 47 -9.63 13.20 10.31
CA ASN A 47 -9.63 13.89 11.59
C ASN A 47 -8.46 13.40 12.45
N GLN A 48 -8.28 14.00 13.64
CA GLN A 48 -7.19 13.63 14.55
C GLN A 48 -7.18 12.13 14.90
N GLN A 49 -8.35 11.57 15.23
CA GLN A 49 -8.44 10.16 15.64
C GLN A 49 -8.11 9.20 14.49
N GLN A 50 -8.61 9.51 13.30
CA GLN A 50 -8.33 8.71 12.11
C GLN A 50 -6.84 8.75 11.74
N LEU A 51 -6.22 9.93 11.78
CA LEU A 51 -4.81 10.08 11.46
C LEU A 51 -3.91 9.34 12.45
N VAL A 52 -4.26 9.37 13.75
CA VAL A 52 -3.57 8.59 14.79
C VAL A 52 -3.75 7.09 14.54
N ALA A 53 -4.99 6.63 14.29
CA ALA A 53 -5.28 5.22 14.05
C ALA A 53 -4.56 4.69 12.80
N TRP A 54 -4.45 5.51 11.76
CA TRP A 54 -3.70 5.19 10.54
C TRP A 54 -2.19 5.40 10.69
N GLU A 55 -1.71 5.73 11.90
CA GLU A 55 -0.29 5.96 12.21
C GLU A 55 0.34 7.05 11.31
N GLY A 56 -0.47 8.03 10.88
CA GLY A 56 -0.07 9.07 9.94
C GLY A 56 0.05 8.64 8.48
N LEU A 57 -0.26 7.38 8.14
CA LEU A 57 -0.15 6.86 6.78
C LEU A 57 -1.41 7.19 5.98
N THR A 58 -1.25 7.56 4.69
CA THR A 58 -2.39 7.72 3.76
C THR A 58 -2.68 6.43 3.00
N GLY A 59 -3.75 6.44 2.23
CA GLY A 59 -3.92 5.50 1.12
C GLY A 59 -2.93 5.78 -0.01
N ILE A 60 -2.97 4.93 -1.02
CA ILE A 60 -2.15 5.02 -2.23
C ILE A 60 -2.92 5.78 -3.30
N PHE A 61 -2.33 6.84 -3.82
CA PHE A 61 -2.90 7.67 -4.87
C PHE A 61 -2.15 7.44 -6.19
N ASN A 62 -2.86 7.10 -7.24
CA ASN A 62 -2.25 6.94 -8.56
C ASN A 62 -1.74 8.29 -9.10
N GLY A 63 -0.59 8.27 -9.77
CA GLY A 63 0.06 9.44 -10.35
C GLY A 63 1.17 10.01 -9.49
N SER A 64 1.76 11.08 -10.00
CA SER A 64 3.00 11.68 -9.49
C SER A 64 2.79 12.92 -8.63
N ARG A 65 1.54 13.34 -8.39
CA ARG A 65 1.21 14.62 -7.75
C ARG A 65 0.10 14.47 -6.74
N LEU A 66 0.29 15.07 -5.56
CA LEU A 66 -0.73 15.19 -4.50
C LEU A 66 -0.90 16.64 -4.09
N THR A 67 -2.12 17.00 -3.74
CA THR A 67 -2.40 18.26 -3.04
C THR A 67 -2.79 17.93 -1.60
N VAL A 68 -2.11 18.53 -0.65
CA VAL A 68 -2.34 18.34 0.79
C VAL A 68 -2.83 19.65 1.38
N THR A 69 -3.99 19.61 2.03
CA THR A 69 -4.59 20.76 2.69
C THR A 69 -4.75 20.49 4.18
N LEU A 70 -4.26 21.40 5.02
CA LEU A 70 -4.40 21.35 6.46
C LEU A 70 -5.38 22.47 6.88
N GLU A 71 -6.56 22.08 7.34
CA GLU A 71 -7.62 22.96 7.79
C GLU A 71 -7.67 22.96 9.32
N PRO A 72 -7.28 24.06 9.99
CA PRO A 72 -7.45 24.17 11.44
C PRO A 72 -8.93 24.19 11.82
N GLY A 73 -9.25 23.62 12.95
CA GLY A 73 -10.56 23.84 13.58
C GLY A 73 -10.76 25.28 14.07
N GLY A 74 -12.00 25.69 14.30
CA GLY A 74 -12.32 27.04 14.73
C GLY A 74 -11.57 27.43 16.02
N GLY A 75 -10.63 28.38 15.90
CA GLY A 75 -9.85 28.89 17.02
C GLY A 75 -8.71 28.00 17.49
N GLU A 76 -8.43 26.88 16.80
CA GLU A 76 -7.35 25.95 17.12
C GLU A 76 -6.16 26.13 16.15
N THR A 77 -4.96 25.79 16.61
CA THR A 77 -3.79 25.64 15.75
C THR A 77 -3.69 24.20 15.29
N ALA A 78 -3.61 23.99 13.99
CA ALA A 78 -3.32 22.67 13.43
C ALA A 78 -1.88 22.63 12.91
N THR A 79 -1.21 21.51 13.12
CA THR A 79 0.13 21.25 12.60
C THR A 79 0.17 19.85 11.99
N ALA A 80 0.89 19.72 10.90
CA ALA A 80 1.26 18.42 10.33
C ALA A 80 2.58 18.55 9.56
N SER A 81 3.34 17.48 9.50
CA SER A 81 4.55 17.43 8.68
C SER A 81 4.62 16.12 7.90
N VAL A 82 5.01 16.21 6.64
CA VAL A 82 5.32 15.02 5.83
C VAL A 82 6.68 14.50 6.25
N ALA A 83 6.71 13.30 6.82
CA ALA A 83 7.92 12.60 7.25
C ALA A 83 8.52 11.74 6.14
N LYS A 84 7.67 11.06 5.35
CA LYS A 84 8.08 10.22 4.21
C LYS A 84 7.13 10.38 3.05
N VAL A 85 7.66 10.24 1.84
CA VAL A 85 6.89 10.01 0.62
C VAL A 85 7.28 8.63 0.11
N ILE A 86 6.32 7.72 0.03
CA ILE A 86 6.48 6.38 -0.50
C ILE A 86 6.02 6.44 -1.95
N ILE A 87 6.80 5.89 -2.87
CA ILE A 87 6.55 5.99 -4.30
C ILE A 87 6.54 4.61 -4.96
N GLY A 88 5.68 4.45 -5.96
CA GLY A 88 5.80 3.37 -6.93
C GLY A 88 6.56 3.86 -8.14
N LEU A 89 7.59 3.12 -8.52
CA LEU A 89 8.33 3.35 -9.74
C LEU A 89 7.84 2.42 -10.85
N PRO A 90 8.02 2.79 -12.14
CA PRO A 90 7.77 1.88 -13.24
C PRO A 90 8.59 0.59 -13.07
N ALA A 91 8.06 -0.53 -13.53
CA ALA A 91 8.83 -1.76 -13.62
C ALA A 91 10.02 -1.51 -14.57
N THR A 92 11.24 -1.60 -14.04
CA THR A 92 12.45 -1.50 -14.85
C THR A 92 12.68 -2.85 -15.54
N THR A 93 12.70 -2.87 -16.85
CA THR A 93 13.17 -4.02 -17.64
C THR A 93 14.70 -4.03 -17.63
N GLY A 94 15.33 -4.36 -16.50
CA GLY A 94 16.79 -4.41 -16.41
C GLY A 94 17.32 -4.33 -14.99
N THR A 95 18.57 -4.70 -14.82
CA THR A 95 19.32 -4.79 -13.55
C THR A 95 19.72 -3.44 -12.93
N GLU A 96 19.02 -2.34 -13.23
CA GLU A 96 19.28 -1.06 -12.55
C GLU A 96 18.78 -1.10 -11.11
N SER A 97 19.62 -0.71 -10.17
CA SER A 97 19.22 -0.59 -8.77
C SER A 97 18.10 0.43 -8.63
N ALA A 98 17.14 0.19 -7.74
CA ALA A 98 16.04 1.11 -7.45
C ALA A 98 16.55 2.54 -7.11
N GLU A 99 17.77 2.66 -6.61
CA GLU A 99 18.42 3.92 -6.30
C GLU A 99 18.86 4.69 -7.56
N ALA A 100 19.29 3.98 -8.62
CA ALA A 100 19.65 4.59 -9.90
C ALA A 100 18.42 5.08 -10.67
N ALA A 101 17.28 4.40 -10.50
CA ALA A 101 16.00 4.76 -11.12
C ALA A 101 15.25 5.88 -10.37
N ALA A 102 15.77 6.36 -9.22
CA ALA A 102 15.10 7.38 -8.43
C ALA A 102 15.02 8.72 -9.17
N PRO A 103 13.83 9.35 -9.24
CA PRO A 103 13.65 10.63 -9.89
C PRO A 103 14.60 11.70 -9.34
N GLN A 104 15.12 12.56 -10.21
CA GLN A 104 16.06 13.64 -9.85
C GLN A 104 15.47 14.59 -8.81
N ALA A 105 14.14 14.79 -8.82
CA ALA A 105 13.42 15.58 -7.82
C ALA A 105 13.55 15.02 -6.40
N LEU A 106 13.54 13.69 -6.23
CA LEU A 106 13.79 13.05 -4.92
C LEU A 106 15.22 13.29 -4.44
N ARG A 107 16.20 13.23 -5.34
CA ARG A 107 17.61 13.50 -5.02
C ARG A 107 17.83 14.93 -4.56
N SER A 108 17.13 15.89 -5.16
CA SER A 108 17.22 17.31 -4.77
C SER A 108 16.53 17.61 -3.45
N LEU A 109 15.46 16.89 -3.09
CA LEU A 109 14.71 17.11 -1.85
C LEU A 109 15.37 16.44 -0.63
N PHE A 110 16.04 15.31 -0.80
CA PHE A 110 16.49 14.45 0.30
C PHE A 110 18.00 14.22 0.33
N GLY A 111 18.75 14.67 -0.67
CA GLY A 111 20.23 14.56 -0.72
C GLY A 111 20.73 13.12 -0.59
N SER A 112 21.77 12.91 0.23
CA SER A 112 22.39 11.60 0.47
C SER A 112 21.52 10.60 1.27
N ASN A 113 20.39 11.04 1.79
CA ASN A 113 19.47 10.19 2.57
C ASN A 113 18.37 9.52 1.70
N LEU A 114 18.54 9.53 0.39
CA LEU A 114 17.56 8.96 -0.56
C LEU A 114 17.23 7.49 -0.27
N GLY A 115 18.20 6.69 0.15
CA GLY A 115 18.00 5.28 0.49
C GLY A 115 17.07 5.03 1.68
N GLN A 116 16.78 6.06 2.51
CA GLN A 116 15.79 5.96 3.58
C GLN A 116 14.34 6.20 3.09
N PHE A 117 14.18 6.75 1.90
CA PHE A 117 12.89 7.16 1.33
C PHE A 117 12.40 6.24 0.21
N ILE A 118 13.31 5.50 -0.40
CA ILE A 118 12.96 4.40 -1.29
C ILE A 118 12.95 3.15 -0.41
N PRO A 119 11.77 2.60 -0.07
CA PRO A 119 11.77 1.33 0.64
C PRO A 119 12.50 0.33 -0.26
N PRO A 120 13.47 -0.45 0.26
CA PRO A 120 13.96 -1.60 -0.46
C PRO A 120 12.73 -2.41 -0.89
N PRO A 121 12.77 -3.07 -2.07
CA PRO A 121 11.73 -4.01 -2.41
C PRO A 121 11.55 -4.91 -1.18
N PRO A 122 10.31 -5.14 -0.72
CA PRO A 122 10.07 -5.90 0.50
C PRO A 122 10.84 -7.20 0.38
N GLU A 123 11.73 -7.45 1.35
CA GLU A 123 12.47 -8.71 1.39
C GLU A 123 11.42 -9.82 1.44
N ARG A 124 11.22 -10.46 0.30
CA ARG A 124 10.46 -11.70 0.27
C ARG A 124 11.25 -12.69 1.08
N LYS A 125 10.67 -13.21 2.14
CA LYS A 125 11.25 -14.34 2.84
C LYS A 125 11.54 -15.40 1.76
N PRO A 126 12.79 -15.86 1.58
CA PRO A 126 13.09 -16.81 0.51
C PRO A 126 12.21 -18.04 0.69
N PHE A 127 11.66 -18.56 -0.40
CA PHE A 127 11.00 -19.87 -0.35
C PHE A 127 12.02 -20.86 0.22
N PRO A 128 11.62 -21.69 1.18
CA PRO A 128 12.46 -22.78 1.62
C PRO A 128 12.78 -23.64 0.40
N THR A 129 14.04 -23.98 0.26
CA THR A 129 14.46 -24.97 -0.75
C THR A 129 13.62 -26.23 -0.52
N PRO A 130 12.91 -26.75 -1.54
CA PRO A 130 12.23 -28.02 -1.40
C PRO A 130 13.24 -29.06 -0.92
N PRO A 131 12.84 -29.99 -0.04
CA PRO A 131 13.69 -31.13 0.23
C PRO A 131 14.02 -31.81 -1.10
N GLU A 132 15.27 -32.20 -1.30
CA GLU A 132 15.75 -32.87 -2.50
C GLU A 132 14.97 -34.19 -2.72
N GLU A 133 13.84 -34.12 -3.39
CA GLU A 133 13.21 -35.24 -4.07
C GLU A 133 12.98 -34.85 -5.53
N GLY A 134 14.02 -35.06 -6.28
CA GLY A 134 14.05 -35.59 -7.65
C GLY A 134 13.07 -35.06 -8.69
N ALA A 135 12.86 -33.76 -8.84
CA ALA A 135 12.51 -33.15 -10.12
C ALA A 135 13.06 -31.72 -10.12
N ALA A 136 14.22 -31.56 -10.75
CA ALA A 136 14.66 -30.21 -11.14
C ALA A 136 13.55 -29.62 -12.01
N LEU A 137 12.91 -28.55 -11.52
CA LEU A 137 12.17 -27.66 -12.40
C LEU A 137 13.15 -27.21 -13.50
N PRO A 138 12.71 -27.14 -14.77
CA PRO A 138 13.56 -26.59 -15.82
C PRO A 138 14.16 -25.26 -15.36
N ALA A 139 15.43 -25.03 -15.66
CA ALA A 139 16.18 -23.82 -15.23
C ALA A 139 15.58 -22.51 -15.77
N ASP A 140 14.58 -22.60 -16.60
CA ASP A 140 13.80 -21.55 -17.26
C ASP A 140 12.32 -21.54 -16.85
N ALA A 141 11.93 -22.25 -15.79
CA ALA A 141 10.60 -22.10 -15.19
C ALA A 141 10.54 -20.74 -14.47
N GLU A 142 10.35 -19.68 -15.22
CA GLU A 142 9.86 -18.42 -14.68
C GLU A 142 8.49 -18.68 -14.04
N ILE A 143 8.29 -18.24 -12.80
CA ILE A 143 6.99 -18.30 -12.14
C ILE A 143 6.10 -17.28 -12.85
N GLU A 144 5.52 -17.70 -13.96
CA GLU A 144 4.64 -16.86 -14.75
C GLU A 144 3.20 -16.98 -14.25
N ALA A 145 2.59 -15.83 -14.01
CA ALA A 145 1.16 -15.75 -13.74
C ALA A 145 0.31 -15.89 -15.01
N ILE A 146 0.93 -16.08 -16.17
CA ILE A 146 0.30 -16.16 -17.49
C ILE A 146 0.69 -17.48 -18.13
N CYS A 147 -0.30 -18.28 -18.56
CA CYS A 147 -0.09 -19.51 -19.30
C CYS A 147 -0.10 -19.21 -20.80
N GLY A 148 1.08 -19.15 -21.42
CA GLY A 148 1.24 -18.92 -22.87
C GLY A 148 1.65 -17.50 -23.25
N ALA A 149 1.63 -17.22 -24.56
CA ALA A 149 2.12 -15.97 -25.13
C ALA A 149 1.15 -14.76 -24.99
N ASN A 150 -0.08 -15.02 -24.63
CA ASN A 150 -1.13 -14.02 -24.52
C ASN A 150 -1.61 -13.92 -23.08
N ASP A 151 -1.77 -12.69 -22.59
CA ASP A 151 -2.38 -12.43 -21.29
C ASP A 151 -3.90 -12.68 -21.39
N ASP A 152 -4.32 -13.84 -20.90
CA ASP A 152 -5.72 -14.26 -20.85
C ASP A 152 -6.39 -13.99 -19.49
N ARG A 153 -5.70 -13.28 -18.59
CA ARG A 153 -6.24 -12.92 -17.29
C ARG A 153 -7.43 -11.98 -17.45
N THR A 154 -8.48 -12.25 -16.72
CA THR A 154 -9.66 -11.40 -16.63
C THR A 154 -9.68 -10.64 -15.31
N SER A 155 -10.22 -9.42 -15.31
CA SER A 155 -10.40 -8.65 -14.10
C SER A 155 -11.24 -9.45 -13.10
N SER A 156 -10.77 -9.55 -11.86
CA SER A 156 -11.53 -10.16 -10.78
C SER A 156 -12.18 -9.08 -9.93
N SER A 157 -13.51 -9.11 -9.86
CA SER A 157 -14.29 -8.29 -8.93
C SER A 157 -14.71 -9.08 -7.69
N HIS A 158 -13.96 -10.12 -7.32
CA HIS A 158 -14.30 -10.95 -6.17
C HIS A 158 -14.20 -10.13 -4.88
N LYS A 159 -15.36 -9.87 -4.26
CA LYS A 159 -15.50 -8.93 -3.13
C LYS A 159 -14.79 -9.33 -1.83
N PHE A 160 -14.32 -10.57 -1.72
CA PHE A 160 -13.60 -11.07 -0.54
C PHE A 160 -12.10 -11.25 -0.76
N SER A 161 -11.60 -10.98 -1.95
CA SER A 161 -10.17 -11.05 -2.28
C SER A 161 -9.63 -9.65 -2.50
N GLY A 162 -8.50 -9.35 -1.91
CA GLY A 162 -7.83 -8.05 -1.99
C GLY A 162 -6.34 -8.20 -2.26
N ARG A 163 -5.70 -7.09 -2.62
CA ARG A 163 -4.27 -6.99 -2.85
C ARG A 163 -3.60 -6.34 -1.65
N ILE A 164 -2.51 -6.93 -1.17
CA ILE A 164 -1.66 -6.39 -0.09
C ILE A 164 -0.56 -5.56 -0.74
N MET A 165 -0.50 -4.28 -0.40
CA MET A 165 0.51 -3.36 -0.94
C MET A 165 1.57 -3.00 0.11
N PRO A 166 2.81 -2.73 -0.34
CA PRO A 166 3.32 -2.71 -1.72
C PRO A 166 3.78 -4.06 -2.27
N ILE A 167 3.73 -5.14 -1.49
CA ILE A 167 4.30 -6.44 -1.87
C ILE A 167 3.56 -7.11 -3.06
N GLY A 168 2.28 -6.76 -3.29
CA GLY A 168 1.49 -7.32 -4.37
C GLY A 168 0.86 -8.69 -4.08
N CYS A 169 0.90 -9.18 -2.85
CA CYS A 169 0.28 -10.43 -2.45
C CYS A 169 -1.25 -10.35 -2.40
N THR A 170 -1.91 -11.50 -2.39
CA THR A 170 -3.36 -11.60 -2.21
C THR A 170 -3.71 -11.83 -0.74
N GLY A 171 -4.75 -11.13 -0.26
CA GLY A 171 -5.37 -11.38 1.04
C GLY A 171 -6.85 -11.72 0.89
N TRP A 172 -7.38 -12.58 1.75
CA TRP A 172 -8.77 -13.03 1.72
C TRP A 172 -9.49 -12.68 3.02
N ILE A 173 -10.66 -12.04 2.91
CA ILE A 173 -11.53 -11.87 4.07
C ILE A 173 -12.07 -13.24 4.47
N ILE A 174 -11.82 -13.65 5.71
CA ILE A 174 -12.41 -14.85 6.28
C ILE A 174 -13.57 -14.51 7.22
N GLU A 175 -14.38 -15.50 7.55
CA GLU A 175 -15.46 -15.36 8.53
C GLU A 175 -14.90 -14.79 9.85
N GLY A 176 -15.57 -13.77 10.41
CA GLY A 176 -15.05 -13.02 11.56
C GLY A 176 -14.25 -11.76 11.21
N GLY A 177 -13.97 -11.50 9.91
CA GLY A 177 -13.39 -10.24 9.42
C GLY A 177 -11.89 -10.13 9.51
N ALA A 178 -11.19 -11.20 9.86
CA ALA A 178 -9.75 -11.28 9.71
C ALA A 178 -9.38 -11.46 8.23
N ILE A 179 -8.17 -11.09 7.88
CA ILE A 179 -7.60 -11.29 6.56
C ILE A 179 -6.57 -12.41 6.64
N LEU A 180 -6.73 -13.42 5.78
CA LEU A 180 -5.80 -14.52 5.63
C LEU A 180 -4.89 -14.26 4.43
N THR A 181 -3.62 -14.58 4.54
CA THR A 181 -2.62 -14.54 3.45
C THR A 181 -1.51 -15.54 3.72
N ALA A 182 -0.53 -15.62 2.83
CA ALA A 182 0.69 -16.39 3.06
C ALA A 182 1.64 -15.64 4.03
N GLY A 183 2.36 -16.37 4.87
CA GLY A 183 3.29 -15.80 5.85
C GLY A 183 4.46 -15.06 5.20
N HIS A 184 4.96 -15.55 4.05
CA HIS A 184 6.02 -14.86 3.30
C HIS A 184 5.58 -13.50 2.74
N CYS A 185 4.28 -13.22 2.68
CA CYS A 185 3.72 -11.95 2.26
C CYS A 185 3.79 -10.87 3.34
N ILE A 186 4.15 -11.23 4.57
CA ILE A 186 4.26 -10.30 5.69
C ILE A 186 5.69 -9.82 5.85
N GLY A 187 5.88 -8.52 5.80
CA GLY A 187 7.18 -7.87 5.95
C GLY A 187 7.04 -6.43 6.42
N SER A 188 8.16 -5.74 6.61
CA SER A 188 8.22 -4.36 7.11
C SER A 188 7.48 -3.32 6.24
N GLY A 189 7.14 -3.68 5.00
CA GLY A 189 6.40 -2.83 4.08
C GLY A 189 4.92 -3.15 3.92
N THR A 190 4.39 -4.16 4.63
CA THR A 190 2.98 -4.58 4.52
C THR A 190 2.09 -3.58 5.24
N GLN A 191 1.41 -2.69 4.52
CA GLN A 191 0.72 -1.54 5.13
C GLN A 191 -0.72 -1.33 4.68
N THR A 192 -1.06 -1.68 3.44
CA THR A 192 -2.36 -1.37 2.85
C THR A 192 -2.98 -2.61 2.21
N LEU A 193 -4.26 -2.84 2.48
CA LEU A 193 -5.07 -3.85 1.81
C LEU A 193 -6.05 -3.15 0.88
N GLU A 194 -6.11 -3.58 -0.38
CA GLU A 194 -6.92 -2.99 -1.44
C GLU A 194 -7.93 -4.00 -1.98
N PHE A 195 -9.17 -3.55 -2.19
CA PHE A 195 -10.23 -4.31 -2.86
C PHE A 195 -10.66 -3.62 -4.16
N ASN A 196 -11.39 -4.30 -5.02
CA ASN A 196 -11.78 -3.78 -6.35
C ASN A 196 -10.56 -3.29 -7.15
N VAL A 197 -9.49 -4.07 -7.11
CA VAL A 197 -8.21 -3.73 -7.73
C VAL A 197 -8.37 -3.68 -9.25
N PRO A 198 -8.05 -2.54 -9.89
CA PRO A 198 -8.07 -2.44 -11.33
C PRO A 198 -7.01 -3.33 -12.00
N SER A 199 -7.18 -3.60 -13.28
CA SER A 199 -6.12 -4.22 -14.08
C SER A 199 -4.88 -3.32 -14.12
N SER A 200 -3.70 -3.95 -14.14
CA SER A 200 -2.45 -3.24 -14.38
C SER A 200 -2.45 -2.60 -15.77
N LEU A 201 -1.65 -1.56 -15.96
CA LEU A 201 -1.42 -0.98 -17.27
C LEU A 201 -0.64 -1.97 -18.17
N SER A 202 -0.66 -1.74 -19.48
CA SER A 202 0.02 -2.60 -20.47
C SER A 202 1.54 -2.73 -20.26
N ASN A 203 2.15 -1.76 -19.55
CA ASN A 203 3.56 -1.78 -19.18
C ASN A 203 3.82 -2.48 -17.84
N GLY A 204 2.83 -3.18 -17.26
CA GLY A 204 2.93 -3.86 -15.98
C GLY A 204 2.76 -2.96 -14.73
N THR A 205 2.60 -1.64 -14.91
CA THR A 205 2.38 -0.73 -13.77
C THR A 205 1.08 -1.08 -13.04
N THR A 206 1.16 -1.27 -11.74
CA THR A 206 -0.01 -1.52 -10.90
C THR A 206 -0.81 -0.24 -10.70
N VAL A 207 -2.14 -0.36 -10.79
CA VAL A 207 -3.08 0.72 -10.51
C VAL A 207 -3.80 0.43 -9.20
N SER A 208 -3.79 1.37 -8.27
CA SER A 208 -4.53 1.25 -7.03
C SER A 208 -6.01 1.62 -7.23
N PRO A 209 -6.93 0.95 -6.53
CA PRO A 209 -8.35 1.34 -6.54
C PRO A 209 -8.52 2.69 -5.84
N SER A 210 -9.71 3.28 -5.98
CA SER A 210 -10.03 4.52 -5.26
C SER A 210 -9.90 4.34 -3.74
N ILE A 211 -9.64 5.44 -3.04
CA ILE A 211 -9.37 5.45 -1.59
C ILE A 211 -10.44 4.74 -0.76
N GLN A 212 -11.71 4.77 -1.19
CA GLN A 212 -12.80 4.09 -0.49
C GLN A 212 -12.65 2.55 -0.44
N HIS A 213 -11.77 1.97 -1.24
CA HIS A 213 -11.49 0.53 -1.28
C HIS A 213 -10.13 0.16 -0.68
N GLN A 214 -9.48 1.09 0.00
CA GLN A 214 -8.18 0.91 0.64
C GLN A 214 -8.32 0.94 2.16
N TYR A 215 -7.61 0.03 2.83
CA TYR A 215 -7.68 -0.19 4.27
C TYR A 215 -6.30 -0.31 4.88
N LYS A 216 -6.05 0.42 5.96
CA LYS A 216 -4.79 0.32 6.71
C LYS A 216 -4.72 -1.00 7.46
N ILE A 217 -3.64 -1.74 7.28
CA ILE A 217 -3.35 -2.96 8.04
C ILE A 217 -2.91 -2.56 9.45
N ILE A 218 -3.48 -3.22 10.46
CA ILE A 218 -3.15 -3.03 11.87
C ILE A 218 -1.90 -3.86 12.18
N SER A 219 -0.75 -3.22 12.25
CA SER A 219 0.55 -3.89 12.35
C SER A 219 0.66 -4.83 13.55
N ASN A 220 0.15 -4.43 14.72
CA ASN A 220 0.16 -5.24 15.93
C ASN A 220 -0.90 -6.34 15.97
N SER A 221 -1.74 -6.47 14.94
CA SER A 221 -2.70 -7.57 14.80
C SER A 221 -2.19 -8.73 13.96
N ILE A 222 -1.01 -8.59 13.38
CA ILE A 222 -0.42 -9.61 12.50
C ILE A 222 0.05 -10.78 13.34
N VAL A 223 -0.43 -11.97 12.97
CA VAL A 223 0.06 -13.25 13.49
C VAL A 223 0.42 -14.10 12.28
N ASP A 224 1.65 -14.57 12.22
CA ASP A 224 2.14 -15.38 11.11
C ASP A 224 2.83 -16.65 11.57
N GLY A 225 2.76 -17.68 10.71
CA GLY A 225 3.57 -18.88 10.79
C GLY A 225 4.27 -19.05 9.45
N TYR A 226 5.60 -18.84 9.45
CA TYR A 226 6.42 -19.07 8.28
C TYR A 226 7.68 -19.84 8.64
N THR A 227 7.60 -21.15 8.44
CA THR A 227 8.75 -22.06 8.68
C THR A 227 9.03 -22.95 7.47
N GLY A 228 8.37 -22.69 6.35
CA GLY A 228 8.56 -23.43 5.13
C GLY A 228 7.27 -23.99 4.52
N VAL A 229 7.42 -24.88 3.56
CA VAL A 229 6.30 -25.56 2.89
C VAL A 229 5.41 -26.25 3.92
N GLY A 230 4.10 -25.99 3.86
CA GLY A 230 3.10 -26.52 4.80
C GLY A 230 2.89 -25.66 6.05
N ASN A 231 3.75 -24.67 6.30
CA ASN A 231 3.58 -23.69 7.37
C ASN A 231 3.93 -22.29 6.84
N ASP A 232 3.09 -21.75 5.97
CA ASP A 232 3.25 -20.46 5.31
C ASP A 232 1.91 -19.72 5.31
N TRP A 233 1.55 -19.17 6.46
CA TRP A 233 0.29 -18.46 6.64
C TRP A 233 0.46 -17.21 7.49
N ALA A 234 -0.41 -16.24 7.30
CA ALA A 234 -0.57 -15.11 8.19
C ALA A 234 -2.02 -14.67 8.25
N VAL A 235 -2.40 -14.12 9.39
CA VAL A 235 -3.69 -13.46 9.60
C VAL A 235 -3.47 -12.10 10.21
N PHE A 236 -4.31 -11.14 9.83
CA PHE A 236 -4.27 -9.78 10.37
C PHE A 236 -5.65 -9.12 10.30
N LYS A 237 -5.76 -7.96 10.94
CA LYS A 237 -6.93 -7.09 10.89
C LYS A 237 -6.59 -5.80 10.19
N VAL A 238 -7.62 -5.11 9.71
CA VAL A 238 -7.51 -3.80 9.09
C VAL A 238 -8.45 -2.80 9.77
N LEU A 239 -8.08 -1.52 9.69
CA LEU A 239 -8.92 -0.43 10.16
C LEU A 239 -10.12 -0.21 9.23
N PRO A 240 -11.21 0.37 9.73
CA PRO A 240 -12.26 0.90 8.86
C PRO A 240 -11.70 1.93 7.87
N ASN A 241 -12.27 1.96 6.69
CA ASN A 241 -11.96 2.99 5.69
C ASN A 241 -12.30 4.38 6.23
N THR A 242 -11.46 5.37 5.95
CA THR A 242 -11.62 6.74 6.46
C THR A 242 -12.82 7.47 5.90
N GLN A 243 -13.29 7.11 4.71
CA GLN A 243 -14.45 7.73 4.06
C GLN A 243 -15.74 6.99 4.37
N ALA A 244 -15.75 5.65 4.19
CA ALA A 244 -16.94 4.84 4.36
C ALA A 244 -17.21 4.47 5.83
N GLY A 245 -16.22 4.57 6.71
CA GLY A 245 -16.32 4.16 8.12
C GLY A 245 -16.55 2.66 8.31
N LYS A 246 -16.41 1.85 7.26
CA LYS A 246 -16.69 0.40 7.26
C LYS A 246 -15.40 -0.39 7.13
N THR A 247 -15.36 -1.56 7.76
CA THR A 247 -14.33 -2.57 7.52
C THR A 247 -14.62 -3.35 6.22
N PRO A 248 -13.64 -4.06 5.66
CA PRO A 248 -13.86 -4.85 4.45
C PRO A 248 -14.96 -5.89 4.58
N ILE A 249 -15.15 -6.52 5.74
CA ILE A 249 -16.23 -7.49 5.94
C ILE A 249 -17.62 -6.83 5.97
N GLN A 250 -17.70 -5.60 6.45
CA GLN A 250 -18.96 -4.85 6.52
C GLN A 250 -19.39 -4.27 5.16
N ALA A 251 -18.41 -3.98 4.28
CA ALA A 251 -18.69 -3.41 2.97
C ALA A 251 -19.35 -4.43 2.03
N PRO A 252 -18.82 -5.66 1.80
CA PRO A 252 -19.43 -6.68 0.96
C PRO A 252 -20.44 -7.58 1.71
N GLY A 253 -20.47 -7.53 3.04
CA GLY A 253 -21.39 -8.32 3.84
C GLY A 253 -21.02 -9.80 3.96
N GLY A 254 -19.77 -10.11 4.27
CA GLY A 254 -19.33 -11.49 4.51
C GLY A 254 -17.86 -11.74 4.24
N GLY A 255 -17.46 -13.00 4.31
CA GLY A 255 -16.12 -13.51 4.05
C GLY A 255 -16.16 -14.98 3.67
N PHE A 256 -15.00 -15.55 3.32
CA PHE A 256 -14.87 -16.99 3.08
C PHE A 256 -15.02 -17.77 4.39
N LYS A 257 -15.69 -18.91 4.32
CA LYS A 257 -15.69 -19.86 5.43
C LYS A 257 -14.39 -20.66 5.40
N VAL A 258 -13.77 -20.78 6.55
CA VAL A 258 -12.61 -21.66 6.75
C VAL A 258 -13.11 -22.88 7.49
N SER A 259 -13.05 -24.04 6.83
CA SER A 259 -13.45 -25.35 7.39
C SER A 259 -12.22 -26.23 7.63
#